data_7fab019c5dc94c4e506e255e9a20b0a8
#
_entry.id   7fab019c5dc94c4e506e255e9a20b0a8
#
_cell.length_a   1.000
_cell.length_b   1.000
_cell.length_c   1.000
_cell.angle_alpha   90.00
_cell.angle_beta   90.00
_cell.angle_gamma   90.00
#
_symmetry.space_group_name_H-M   'P 1'
#
loop_
_entity.id
_entity.type
_entity.pdbx_description
1 polymer ?
#
loop_
_entity_poly.entity_id
_entity_poly.type
_entity_poly.pdbx_seq_one_letter_code
_entity_poly.pdbx_strand_id
1 'polypeptide(L)'
;MEQPFNAETLYQNWSELDPGSKAKIRRATRPDDLMDIPAFYLLVAPSGWPQHRYALLRMVFCLSAGKIRLSEDKQQSIGRAFAEKGISQPRIFQVIRADYPNDMVQLRRLIIHAEPEVYWPAFARQLYGWYQSDRRKLLEDFVLTTANKPSRKDAK
;
A
#
# COMPACT_ATOMS: atom_id res chain seq x y z
N MET A 1 -0.61 -24.98 14.18
CA MET A 1 -1.41 -23.75 14.15
C MET A 1 -0.68 -22.69 13.36
N GLU A 2 -1.34 -22.14 12.37
CA GLU A 2 -0.78 -21.03 11.64
C GLU A 2 -0.70 -19.81 12.54
N GLN A 3 0.44 -19.13 12.52
CA GLN A 3 0.56 -17.87 13.23
C GLN A 3 -0.26 -16.81 12.49
N PRO A 4 -1.01 -15.99 13.23
CA PRO A 4 -1.71 -14.89 12.58
C PRO A 4 -0.71 -13.97 11.89
N PHE A 5 -1.10 -13.46 10.73
CA PHE A 5 -0.29 -12.51 9.98
C PHE A 5 -0.14 -11.20 10.76
N ASN A 6 1.09 -10.71 10.87
CA ASN A 6 1.37 -9.47 11.58
C ASN A 6 2.00 -8.43 10.64
N ALA A 7 1.17 -7.46 10.25
CA ALA A 7 1.58 -6.41 9.32
C ALA A 7 2.65 -5.48 9.91
N GLU A 8 2.60 -5.25 11.21
CA GLU A 8 3.59 -4.39 11.87
C GLU A 8 4.98 -5.01 11.84
N THR A 9 5.05 -6.33 12.06
CA THR A 9 6.31 -7.07 11.97
C THR A 9 6.88 -6.98 10.55
N LEU A 10 6.03 -7.12 9.54
CA LEU A 10 6.47 -6.98 8.15
C LEU A 10 7.05 -5.60 7.88
N TYR A 11 6.35 -4.55 8.33
CA TYR A 11 6.84 -3.19 8.16
C TYR A 11 8.19 -2.99 8.85
N GLN A 12 8.30 -3.47 10.09
CA GLN A 12 9.54 -3.35 10.84
C GLN A 12 10.69 -4.07 10.15
N ASN A 13 10.46 -5.30 9.70
CA ASN A 13 11.47 -6.07 8.98
C ASN A 13 11.90 -5.37 7.69
N TRP A 14 10.94 -4.78 6.97
CA TRP A 14 11.26 -3.97 5.80
C TRP A 14 12.15 -2.77 6.18
N SER A 15 11.77 -2.04 7.23
CA SER A 15 12.49 -0.83 7.63
C SER A 15 13.92 -1.12 8.07
N GLU A 16 14.17 -2.33 8.60
CA GLU A 16 15.47 -2.76 9.10
C GLU A 16 16.36 -3.40 8.04
N LEU A 17 15.85 -3.63 6.84
CA LEU A 17 16.68 -4.18 5.77
C LEU A 17 17.82 -3.24 5.43
N ASP A 18 18.96 -3.82 5.04
CA ASP A 18 20.08 -3.05 4.55
C ASP A 18 19.73 -2.31 3.25
N PRO A 19 20.39 -1.17 2.98
CA PRO A 19 20.09 -0.38 1.79
C PRO A 19 20.23 -1.15 0.48
N GLY A 20 21.19 -2.08 0.38
CA GLY A 20 21.36 -2.89 -0.81
C GLY A 20 20.18 -3.80 -1.09
N SER A 21 19.67 -4.48 -0.07
CA SER A 21 18.49 -5.34 -0.18
C SER A 21 17.26 -4.52 -0.53
N LYS A 22 17.06 -3.37 0.12
CA LYS A 22 15.95 -2.46 -0.20
C LYS A 22 16.00 -2.03 -1.67
N ALA A 23 17.19 -1.68 -2.17
CA ALA A 23 17.36 -1.24 -3.55
C ALA A 23 16.99 -2.35 -4.54
N LYS A 24 17.38 -3.58 -4.26
CA LYS A 24 17.06 -4.73 -5.12
C LYS A 24 15.53 -4.96 -5.16
N ILE A 25 14.88 -4.93 -4.01
CA ILE A 25 13.43 -5.14 -3.92
C ILE A 25 12.69 -4.00 -4.62
N ARG A 26 13.17 -2.77 -4.47
CA ARG A 26 12.56 -1.59 -5.10
C ARG A 26 12.56 -1.63 -6.63
N ARG A 27 13.46 -2.41 -7.23
CA ARG A 27 13.54 -2.54 -8.69
C ARG A 27 12.38 -3.30 -9.32
N ALA A 28 11.60 -4.02 -8.53
CA ALA A 28 10.44 -4.74 -9.05
C ALA A 28 9.47 -3.74 -9.70
N THR A 29 9.07 -4.02 -10.94
CA THR A 29 8.12 -3.18 -11.68
C THR A 29 6.69 -3.73 -11.60
N ARG A 30 6.55 -4.99 -11.18
CA ARG A 30 5.28 -5.67 -10.93
C ARG A 30 5.45 -6.54 -9.68
N PRO A 31 4.35 -6.85 -8.97
CA PRO A 31 4.48 -7.66 -7.74
C PRO A 31 5.21 -8.99 -7.96
N ASP A 32 4.93 -9.69 -9.04
CA ASP A 32 5.52 -11.01 -9.29
C ASP A 32 7.03 -10.96 -9.49
N ASP A 33 7.60 -9.83 -9.91
CA ASP A 33 9.04 -9.66 -10.05
C ASP A 33 9.76 -9.85 -8.72
N LEU A 34 9.07 -9.61 -7.61
CA LEU A 34 9.63 -9.83 -6.27
C LEU A 34 10.09 -11.26 -6.06
N MET A 35 9.41 -12.21 -6.70
CA MET A 35 9.75 -13.62 -6.56
C MET A 35 11.08 -14.02 -7.23
N ASP A 36 11.65 -13.13 -8.00
CA ASP A 36 12.98 -13.33 -8.61
C ASP A 36 14.10 -12.72 -7.77
N ILE A 37 13.79 -12.12 -6.63
CA ILE A 37 14.74 -11.38 -5.81
C ILE A 37 14.96 -12.14 -4.48
N PRO A 38 16.17 -12.73 -4.28
CA PRO A 38 16.44 -13.51 -3.06
C PRO A 38 16.16 -12.75 -1.75
N ALA A 39 16.47 -11.45 -1.70
CA ALA A 39 16.23 -10.64 -0.51
C ALA A 39 14.75 -10.59 -0.12
N PHE A 40 13.84 -10.69 -1.11
CA PHE A 40 12.42 -10.73 -0.86
C PHE A 40 12.03 -11.91 0.03
N TYR A 41 12.54 -13.10 -0.28
CA TYR A 41 12.22 -14.29 0.51
C TYR A 41 12.71 -14.19 1.96
N LEU A 42 13.89 -13.60 2.14
CA LEU A 42 14.42 -13.39 3.49
C LEU A 42 13.54 -12.41 4.27
N LEU A 43 12.98 -11.42 3.59
CA LEU A 43 12.06 -10.47 4.21
C LEU A 43 10.74 -11.12 4.64
N VAL A 44 10.13 -11.91 3.75
CA VAL A 44 8.76 -12.41 3.96
C VAL A 44 8.69 -13.75 4.68
N ALA A 45 9.78 -14.51 4.75
CA ALA A 45 9.76 -15.81 5.41
C ALA A 45 9.20 -15.75 6.84
N PRO A 46 9.64 -14.79 7.68
CA PRO A 46 9.09 -14.70 9.04
C PRO A 46 7.62 -14.28 9.11
N SER A 47 7.09 -13.72 8.01
CA SER A 47 5.73 -13.19 7.97
C SER A 47 4.73 -14.16 7.31
N GLY A 48 5.13 -15.41 7.11
CA GLY A 48 4.22 -16.47 6.66
C GLY A 48 4.23 -16.73 5.16
N TRP A 49 5.40 -16.65 4.55
CA TRP A 49 5.57 -17.14 3.19
C TRP A 49 5.74 -18.65 3.20
N PRO A 50 5.10 -19.43 2.32
CA PRO A 50 4.24 -19.00 1.19
C PRO A 50 2.73 -18.99 1.53
N GLN A 51 2.32 -19.18 2.78
CA GLN A 51 0.91 -19.26 3.16
C GLN A 51 0.15 -17.98 2.81
N HIS A 52 0.78 -16.83 2.99
CA HIS A 52 0.19 -15.52 2.69
C HIS A 52 0.79 -14.89 1.43
N ARG A 53 1.08 -15.72 0.42
CA ARG A 53 1.84 -15.33 -0.78
C ARG A 53 1.34 -14.03 -1.41
N TYR A 54 0.08 -14.01 -1.81
CA TYR A 54 -0.43 -12.87 -2.58
C TYR A 54 -0.56 -11.61 -1.73
N ALA A 55 -0.92 -11.77 -0.47
CA ALA A 55 -0.96 -10.65 0.47
C ALA A 55 0.43 -10.03 0.63
N LEU A 56 1.46 -10.87 0.81
CA LEU A 56 2.82 -10.41 0.98
C LEU A 56 3.37 -9.74 -0.27
N LEU A 57 3.04 -10.28 -1.46
CA LEU A 57 3.45 -9.65 -2.72
C LEU A 57 2.87 -8.24 -2.82
N ARG A 58 1.59 -8.07 -2.54
CA ARG A 58 0.95 -6.76 -2.59
C ARG A 58 1.55 -5.78 -1.58
N MET A 59 1.71 -6.24 -0.34
CA MET A 59 2.23 -5.39 0.73
C MET A 59 3.66 -4.94 0.48
N VAL A 60 4.54 -5.88 0.12
CA VAL A 60 5.94 -5.54 -0.13
C VAL A 60 6.08 -4.67 -1.37
N PHE A 61 5.28 -4.93 -2.39
CA PHE A 61 5.32 -4.10 -3.59
C PHE A 61 4.99 -2.64 -3.27
N CYS A 62 4.00 -2.41 -2.41
CA CYS A 62 3.65 -1.05 -1.97
C CYS A 62 4.71 -0.47 -1.02
N LEU A 63 5.17 -1.24 -0.02
CA LEU A 63 6.18 -0.78 0.93
C LEU A 63 7.50 -0.43 0.25
N SER A 64 7.88 -1.22 -0.76
CA SER A 64 9.17 -1.07 -1.42
C SER A 64 9.29 0.24 -2.20
N ALA A 65 8.19 0.92 -2.45
CA ALA A 65 8.24 2.28 -2.99
C ALA A 65 9.03 3.22 -2.07
N GLY A 66 9.06 2.93 -0.76
CA GLY A 66 9.83 3.71 0.20
C GLY A 66 9.23 5.08 0.49
N LYS A 67 7.96 5.28 0.14
CA LYS A 67 7.28 6.58 0.22
C LYS A 67 6.08 6.59 1.15
N ILE A 68 5.79 5.47 1.80
CA ILE A 68 4.72 5.42 2.81
C ILE A 68 5.25 5.96 4.12
N ARG A 69 4.56 6.97 4.67
CA ARG A 69 4.84 7.52 5.99
C ARG A 69 3.82 6.97 6.97
N LEU A 70 4.26 6.63 8.18
CA LEU A 70 3.36 6.06 9.18
C LEU A 70 2.57 7.15 9.87
N SER A 71 1.28 6.90 10.06
CA SER A 71 0.40 7.68 10.94
C SER A 71 -0.03 6.81 12.11
N GLU A 72 -0.16 7.40 13.28
CA GLU A 72 -0.72 6.72 14.46
C GLU A 72 -2.24 6.85 14.53
N ASP A 73 -2.82 7.70 13.70
CA ASP A 73 -4.27 7.89 13.61
C ASP A 73 -4.92 6.68 12.93
N LYS A 74 -5.66 5.89 13.68
CA LYS A 74 -6.33 4.69 13.18
C LYS A 74 -7.34 4.96 12.09
N GLN A 75 -7.80 6.21 11.96
CA GLN A 75 -8.72 6.63 10.91
C GLN A 75 -8.01 7.03 9.61
N GLN A 76 -6.68 7.09 9.62
CA GLN A 76 -5.90 7.55 8.48
C GLN A 76 -5.72 6.42 7.46
N SER A 77 -6.75 6.19 6.66
CA SER A 77 -6.75 5.19 5.59
C SER A 77 -6.00 5.69 4.36
N ILE A 78 -5.68 4.77 3.45
CA ILE A 78 -5.01 5.13 2.19
C ILE A 78 -5.89 6.04 1.33
N GLY A 79 -7.20 5.82 1.30
CA GLY A 79 -8.12 6.68 0.54
C GLY A 79 -8.15 8.09 1.08
N ARG A 80 -8.21 8.24 2.39
CA ARG A 80 -8.13 9.55 3.04
C ARG A 80 -6.79 10.23 2.75
N ALA A 81 -5.69 9.48 2.84
CA ALA A 81 -4.36 10.01 2.59
C ALA A 81 -4.23 10.54 1.16
N PHE A 82 -4.73 9.80 0.17
CA PHE A 82 -4.71 10.24 -1.22
C PHE A 82 -5.54 11.51 -1.43
N ALA A 83 -6.71 11.60 -0.79
CA ALA A 83 -7.53 12.80 -0.88
C ALA A 83 -6.80 14.02 -0.30
N GLU A 84 -6.14 13.84 0.84
CA GLU A 84 -5.39 14.92 1.48
C GLU A 84 -4.21 15.40 0.63
N LYS A 85 -3.64 14.51 -0.17
CA LYS A 85 -2.51 14.83 -1.06
C LYS A 85 -2.95 15.34 -2.43
N GLY A 86 -4.26 15.48 -2.65
CA GLY A 86 -4.78 16.06 -3.88
C GLY A 86 -4.76 15.13 -5.09
N ILE A 87 -4.73 13.81 -4.88
CA ILE A 87 -4.85 12.86 -5.98
C ILE A 87 -6.21 13.04 -6.63
N SER A 88 -6.26 12.99 -7.96
CA SER A 88 -7.51 13.15 -8.69
C SER A 88 -8.35 11.88 -8.67
N GLN A 89 -9.68 12.06 -8.75
CA GLN A 89 -10.61 10.93 -8.75
C GLN A 89 -10.36 9.96 -9.91
N PRO A 90 -10.11 10.42 -11.16
CA PRO A 90 -9.78 9.50 -12.25
C PRO A 90 -8.61 8.56 -11.96
N ARG A 91 -7.60 9.04 -11.22
CA ARG A 91 -6.45 8.21 -10.86
C ARG A 91 -6.82 7.14 -9.85
N ILE A 92 -7.76 7.43 -8.94
CA ILE A 92 -8.30 6.43 -8.02
C ILE A 92 -9.04 5.36 -8.82
N PHE A 93 -9.85 5.75 -9.80
CA PHE A 93 -10.55 4.79 -10.66
C PHE A 93 -9.59 3.90 -11.45
N GLN A 94 -8.46 4.42 -11.87
CA GLN A 94 -7.45 3.60 -12.55
C GLN A 94 -6.96 2.45 -11.68
N VAL A 95 -6.89 2.65 -10.36
CA VAL A 95 -6.51 1.60 -9.43
C VAL A 95 -7.65 0.59 -9.25
N ILE A 96 -8.84 1.07 -8.91
CA ILE A 96 -9.92 0.17 -8.49
C ILE A 96 -10.55 -0.60 -9.63
N ARG A 97 -10.40 -0.14 -10.87
CA ARG A 97 -10.94 -0.80 -12.07
C ARG A 97 -9.93 -1.67 -12.79
N ALA A 98 -8.67 -1.61 -12.42
CA ALA A 98 -7.63 -2.39 -13.07
C ALA A 98 -7.60 -3.81 -12.53
N ASP A 99 -7.20 -4.75 -13.39
CA ASP A 99 -6.94 -6.11 -13.00
C ASP A 99 -5.48 -6.28 -12.56
N TYR A 100 -5.22 -7.35 -11.79
CA TYR A 100 -3.86 -7.69 -11.41
C TYR A 100 -3.02 -8.01 -12.65
N PRO A 101 -1.79 -7.50 -12.79
CA PRO A 101 -1.01 -6.75 -11.79
C PRO A 101 -1.15 -5.22 -11.90
N ASN A 102 -1.92 -4.71 -12.85
CA ASN A 102 -2.01 -3.27 -13.12
C ASN A 102 -2.59 -2.49 -11.96
N ASP A 103 -3.51 -3.08 -11.20
CA ASP A 103 -4.06 -2.44 -10.01
C ASP A 103 -2.94 -2.07 -9.02
N MET A 104 -2.02 -2.99 -8.77
CA MET A 104 -0.90 -2.75 -7.87
C MET A 104 0.12 -1.79 -8.46
N VAL A 105 0.36 -1.88 -9.78
CA VAL A 105 1.26 -0.94 -10.47
C VAL A 105 0.73 0.49 -10.35
N GLN A 106 -0.56 0.69 -10.59
CA GLN A 106 -1.19 2.02 -10.47
C GLN A 106 -1.17 2.50 -9.02
N LEU A 107 -1.51 1.63 -8.07
CA LEU A 107 -1.50 1.98 -6.64
C LEU A 107 -0.10 2.42 -6.20
N ARG A 108 0.93 1.69 -6.58
CA ARG A 108 2.32 2.04 -6.23
C ARG A 108 2.72 3.39 -6.83
N ARG A 109 2.29 3.69 -8.04
CA ARG A 109 2.55 5.01 -8.66
C ARG A 109 1.92 6.14 -7.86
N LEU A 110 0.70 5.94 -7.36
CA LEU A 110 0.05 6.94 -6.52
C LEU A 110 0.81 7.12 -5.20
N ILE A 111 1.29 6.03 -4.60
CA ILE A 111 2.07 6.08 -3.37
C ILE A 111 3.36 6.89 -3.60
N ILE A 112 4.06 6.63 -4.70
CA ILE A 112 5.30 7.35 -5.02
C ILE A 112 5.02 8.84 -5.21
N HIS A 113 3.93 9.16 -5.90
CA HIS A 113 3.56 10.55 -6.18
C HIS A 113 3.10 11.29 -4.93
N ALA A 114 2.26 10.65 -4.13
CA ALA A 114 1.60 11.30 -3.00
C ALA A 114 2.43 11.31 -1.72
N GLU A 115 3.32 10.34 -1.53
CA GLU A 115 4.04 10.12 -0.27
C GLU A 115 3.06 10.13 0.92
N PRO A 116 2.05 9.23 0.92
CA PRO A 116 0.95 9.32 1.85
C PRO A 116 1.34 8.98 3.29
N GLU A 117 0.76 9.70 4.23
CA GLU A 117 0.73 9.25 5.62
C GLU A 117 -0.46 8.32 5.80
N VAL A 118 -0.23 7.13 6.31
CA VAL A 118 -1.28 6.13 6.44
C VAL A 118 -1.07 5.29 7.70
N TYR A 119 -2.19 4.88 8.31
CA TYR A 119 -2.16 3.91 9.38
C TYR A 119 -1.89 2.54 8.75
N TRP A 120 -0.65 2.08 8.85
CA TRP A 120 -0.20 0.90 8.12
C TRP A 120 -1.03 -0.35 8.38
N PRO A 121 -1.42 -0.68 9.65
CA PRO A 121 -2.21 -1.89 9.88
C PRO A 121 -3.53 -1.91 9.11
N ALA A 122 -4.19 -0.76 8.94
CA ALA A 122 -5.43 -0.67 8.17
C ALA A 122 -5.18 -0.85 6.67
N PHE A 123 -4.13 -0.22 6.15
CA PHE A 123 -3.77 -0.37 4.73
C PHE A 123 -3.37 -1.81 4.42
N ALA A 124 -2.56 -2.41 5.31
CA ALA A 124 -2.16 -3.81 5.15
C ALA A 124 -3.36 -4.74 5.12
N ARG A 125 -4.36 -4.48 5.96
CA ARG A 125 -5.60 -5.27 5.97
C ARG A 125 -6.32 -5.19 4.62
N GLN A 126 -6.38 -4.00 4.02
CA GLN A 126 -6.95 -3.84 2.68
C GLN A 126 -6.14 -4.62 1.65
N LEU A 127 -4.81 -4.53 1.71
CA LEU A 127 -3.92 -5.22 0.78
C LEU A 127 -3.93 -6.73 0.97
N TYR A 128 -4.27 -7.20 2.16
CA TYR A 128 -4.24 -8.63 2.46
C TYR A 128 -5.14 -9.42 1.49
N GLY A 129 -6.36 -8.98 1.30
CA GLY A 129 -7.28 -9.64 0.37
C GLY A 129 -7.42 -8.87 -0.95
N TRP A 130 -7.39 -7.57 -0.86
CA TRP A 130 -7.64 -6.66 -1.98
C TRP A 130 -8.90 -7.05 -2.76
N TYR A 131 -9.95 -7.35 -2.00
CA TYR A 131 -11.26 -7.71 -2.55
C TYR A 131 -11.98 -6.48 -3.06
N GLN A 132 -13.12 -6.70 -3.72
CA GLN A 132 -13.94 -5.59 -4.20
C GLN A 132 -14.33 -4.65 -3.06
N SER A 133 -14.59 -5.19 -1.87
CA SER A 133 -14.90 -4.38 -0.68
C SER A 133 -13.72 -3.47 -0.30
N ASP A 134 -12.49 -3.94 -0.45
CA ASP A 134 -11.29 -3.15 -0.15
C ASP A 134 -11.11 -2.01 -1.15
N ARG A 135 -11.35 -2.29 -2.42
CA ARG A 135 -11.31 -1.28 -3.49
C ARG A 135 -12.39 -0.23 -3.31
N ARG A 136 -13.60 -0.67 -2.92
CA ARG A 136 -14.70 0.25 -2.61
C ARG A 136 -14.38 1.11 -1.40
N LYS A 137 -13.72 0.55 -0.40
CA LYS A 137 -13.28 1.30 0.78
C LYS A 137 -12.29 2.40 0.42
N LEU A 138 -11.37 2.12 -0.50
CA LEU A 138 -10.46 3.14 -1.02
C LEU A 138 -11.25 4.31 -1.61
N LEU A 139 -12.21 4.01 -2.47
CA LEU A 139 -13.03 5.04 -3.12
C LEU A 139 -13.89 5.80 -2.11
N GLU A 140 -14.55 5.07 -1.21
CA GLU A 140 -15.41 5.68 -0.18
C GLU A 140 -14.63 6.67 0.67
N ASP A 141 -13.51 6.24 1.22
CA ASP A 141 -12.68 7.09 2.08
C ASP A 141 -12.16 8.31 1.32
N PHE A 142 -11.78 8.12 0.06
CA PHE A 142 -11.32 9.20 -0.81
C PHE A 142 -12.43 10.24 -1.04
N VAL A 143 -13.61 9.77 -1.44
CA VAL A 143 -14.73 10.66 -1.77
C VAL A 143 -15.23 11.40 -0.54
N LEU A 144 -15.39 10.69 0.58
CA LEU A 144 -15.86 11.32 1.81
C LEU A 144 -14.88 12.36 2.35
N THR A 145 -13.58 12.09 2.23
CA THR A 145 -12.56 13.05 2.66
C THR A 145 -12.57 14.27 1.75
N THR A 146 -12.67 14.07 0.45
CA THR A 146 -12.73 15.17 -0.52
C THR A 146 -13.97 16.03 -0.29
N ALA A 147 -15.12 15.40 -0.03
CA ALA A 147 -16.37 16.11 0.20
C ALA A 147 -16.33 16.98 1.47
N ASN A 148 -15.56 16.55 2.49
CA ASN A 148 -15.43 17.27 3.74
C ASN A 148 -14.33 18.32 3.75
N LYS A 149 -13.52 18.39 2.68
CA LYS A 149 -12.51 19.44 2.56
C LYS A 149 -13.15 20.75 2.15
N PRO A 150 -12.74 21.87 2.77
CA PRO A 150 -13.13 23.18 2.24
C PRO A 150 -12.64 23.30 0.79
N SER A 151 -13.47 23.80 -0.09
CA SER A 151 -13.03 24.10 -1.45
C SER A 151 -11.98 25.20 -1.40
N ARG A 152 -11.12 25.31 -2.43
CA ARG A 152 -10.16 26.40 -2.52
C ARG A 152 -10.81 27.78 -2.50
N LYS A 153 -12.07 27.86 -2.96
CA LYS A 153 -12.85 29.11 -2.89
C LYS A 153 -13.22 29.45 -1.47
N ASP A 154 -13.49 28.46 -0.64
CA ASP A 154 -13.89 28.67 0.75
C ASP A 154 -12.69 28.91 1.67
N ALA A 155 -11.49 28.55 1.23
CA ALA A 155 -10.25 28.69 1.98
C ALA A 155 -9.64 30.09 1.90
N LYS A 156 -10.26 31.01 1.18
CA LYS A 156 -9.77 32.39 1.08
C LYS A 156 -10.20 33.23 2.26
#